data_26f91bb4bc5450ae550bf55ee03e5c90
#
_entry.id   26f91bb4bc5450ae550bf55ee03e5c90
#
_cell.length_a   1.000
_cell.length_b   1.000
_cell.length_c   1.000
_cell.angle_alpha   90.00
_cell.angle_beta   90.00
_cell.angle_gamma   90.00
#
_symmetry.space_group_name_H-M   'P 1'
#
loop_
_entity.id
_entity.type
_entity.pdbx_description
1 polymer ?
#
loop_
_entity_poly.entity_id
_entity_poly.type
_entity_poly.pdbx_seq_one_letter_code
_entity_poly.pdbx_strand_id
1 'polypeptide(L)'
;MKQFASLSLVTAMAVTTIFTSCENTSIEASQTVPSSTLAKIEALGFNVENAHLFTDPSGELGYIVEGDIFLTDEYIANEMSASENVPGIEEEHYSTNNLVTGLPRTISIYVDPNFSNFYVQATDIAIDRYNAENLDLHFTRVTGNGKRKVKADINVVAFYEEPSGGYITLGSAGFPTRRGKAYNKINLNTYYYDTFDDVDALATTIAHEMGHCIGFRHTDYMDRSFSCGGSYANEGAAGIGANHIPGTPTAPENGSWMLACSSGDTPFSNNDKTALDYLY
;
A
#
# COMPACT_ATOMS: atom_id res chain seq x y z
N MET A 1 76.15 35.43 -55.22
CA MET A 1 75.56 35.27 -53.92
C MET A 1 74.33 34.40 -54.06
N LYS A 2 74.44 33.13 -53.70
CA LYS A 2 73.33 32.14 -53.80
C LYS A 2 72.83 31.86 -52.38
N GLN A 3 71.62 32.19 -52.12
CA GLN A 3 70.93 31.80 -50.87
C GLN A 3 70.36 30.42 -50.99
N PHE A 4 70.68 29.55 -50.05
CA PHE A 4 70.11 28.25 -49.91
C PHE A 4 68.91 28.37 -48.90
N ALA A 5 67.74 28.06 -49.36
CA ALA A 5 66.58 27.91 -48.54
C ALA A 5 66.54 26.48 -47.92
N SER A 6 66.61 26.43 -46.62
CA SER A 6 66.42 25.16 -45.85
C SER A 6 64.92 24.87 -45.66
N LEU A 7 64.53 23.71 -46.18
CA LEU A 7 63.15 23.25 -46.02
C LEU A 7 63.07 22.35 -44.77
N SER A 8 62.47 22.83 -43.69
CA SER A 8 62.26 22.05 -42.51
C SER A 8 60.92 21.27 -42.60
N LEU A 9 61.05 19.95 -42.66
CA LEU A 9 59.95 19.03 -42.68
C LEU A 9 59.42 18.88 -41.21
N VAL A 10 58.24 19.43 -40.90
CA VAL A 10 57.59 19.23 -39.63
C VAL A 10 56.69 18.01 -39.75
N THR A 11 57.05 16.92 -39.07
CA THR A 11 56.27 15.71 -39.00
C THR A 11 55.22 15.91 -37.90
N ALA A 12 53.94 16.12 -38.26
CA ALA A 12 52.84 16.16 -37.31
C ALA A 12 52.48 14.74 -36.90
N MET A 13 52.75 14.41 -35.64
CA MET A 13 52.35 13.15 -35.04
C MET A 13 50.90 13.32 -34.50
N ALA A 14 49.92 12.76 -35.21
CA ALA A 14 48.54 12.74 -34.80
C ALA A 14 48.37 11.72 -33.65
N VAL A 15 48.19 12.21 -32.43
CA VAL A 15 47.79 11.38 -31.29
C VAL A 15 46.28 11.22 -31.33
N THR A 16 45.83 10.05 -31.80
CA THR A 16 44.43 9.63 -31.71
C THR A 16 44.12 9.18 -30.29
N THR A 17 43.55 10.07 -29.48
CA THR A 17 42.95 9.70 -28.20
C THR A 17 41.63 8.99 -28.45
N ILE A 18 41.63 7.66 -28.23
CA ILE A 18 40.41 6.85 -28.20
C ILE A 18 39.73 7.16 -26.86
N PHE A 19 38.68 7.98 -26.90
CA PHE A 19 37.76 8.09 -25.78
C PHE A 19 36.88 6.84 -25.79
N THR A 20 37.20 5.86 -24.94
CA THR A 20 36.23 4.84 -24.52
C THR A 20 35.22 5.52 -23.62
N SER A 21 34.11 5.97 -24.22
CA SER A 21 32.91 6.30 -23.47
C SER A 21 32.42 4.99 -22.85
N CYS A 22 32.63 4.81 -21.55
CA CYS A 22 31.79 3.92 -20.79
C CYS A 22 30.43 4.59 -20.76
N GLU A 23 29.52 4.23 -21.65
CA GLU A 23 28.09 4.41 -21.41
C GLU A 23 27.77 3.57 -20.19
N ASN A 24 27.61 4.23 -19.02
CA ASN A 24 26.81 3.72 -17.96
C ASN A 24 25.37 3.67 -18.51
N THR A 25 25.03 2.61 -19.22
CA THR A 25 23.67 2.16 -19.29
C THR A 25 23.33 1.72 -17.88
N SER A 26 22.81 2.66 -17.07
CA SER A 26 21.90 2.31 -16.01
C SER A 26 20.74 1.61 -16.73
N ILE A 27 20.79 0.31 -16.80
CA ILE A 27 19.62 -0.52 -17.01
C ILE A 27 18.81 -0.24 -15.73
N GLU A 28 17.94 0.78 -15.77
CA GLU A 28 16.72 0.71 -15.01
C GLU A 28 16.02 -0.53 -15.53
N ALA A 29 16.34 -1.66 -14.94
CA ALA A 29 15.52 -2.85 -15.05
C ALA A 29 14.16 -2.39 -14.57
N SER A 30 13.23 -2.18 -15.49
CA SER A 30 11.81 -2.15 -15.19
C SER A 30 11.58 -3.41 -14.35
N GLN A 31 11.43 -3.23 -13.04
CA GLN A 31 11.30 -4.34 -12.09
C GLN A 31 9.88 -4.85 -12.26
N THR A 32 9.66 -5.60 -13.32
CA THR A 32 8.36 -6.24 -13.57
C THR A 32 8.21 -7.40 -12.59
N VAL A 33 7.04 -7.50 -11.99
CA VAL A 33 6.70 -8.64 -11.14
C VAL A 33 6.85 -9.93 -11.95
N PRO A 34 7.56 -10.96 -11.46
CA PRO A 34 7.69 -12.23 -12.17
C PRO A 34 6.33 -12.85 -12.48
N SER A 35 6.15 -13.39 -13.69
CA SER A 35 4.88 -13.99 -14.11
C SER A 35 4.41 -15.15 -13.19
N SER A 36 5.36 -15.90 -12.62
CA SER A 36 5.05 -16.93 -11.62
C SER A 36 4.51 -16.37 -10.31
N THR A 37 4.92 -15.18 -9.93
CA THR A 37 4.41 -14.47 -8.75
C THR A 37 3.04 -13.88 -9.05
N LEU A 38 2.86 -13.25 -10.21
CA LEU A 38 1.54 -12.76 -10.64
C LEU A 38 0.50 -13.87 -10.63
N ALA A 39 0.84 -15.05 -11.17
CA ALA A 39 -0.07 -16.21 -11.15
C ALA A 39 -0.45 -16.68 -9.73
N LYS A 40 0.47 -16.56 -8.76
CA LYS A 40 0.16 -16.86 -7.35
C LYS A 40 -0.75 -15.83 -6.72
N ILE A 41 -0.46 -14.55 -6.97
CA ILE A 41 -1.25 -13.41 -6.49
C ILE A 41 -2.68 -13.51 -7.05
N GLU A 42 -2.82 -13.78 -8.34
CA GLU A 42 -4.11 -13.99 -8.99
C GLU A 42 -4.84 -15.21 -8.43
N ALA A 43 -4.14 -16.31 -8.16
CA ALA A 43 -4.73 -17.51 -7.52
C ALA A 43 -5.19 -17.27 -6.08
N LEU A 44 -4.65 -16.23 -5.40
CA LEU A 44 -5.14 -15.77 -4.10
C LEU A 44 -6.34 -14.82 -4.22
N GLY A 45 -6.78 -14.50 -5.44
CA GLY A 45 -7.95 -13.70 -5.71
C GLY A 45 -7.70 -12.20 -5.79
N PHE A 46 -6.46 -11.77 -6.02
CA PHE A 46 -6.14 -10.37 -6.25
C PHE A 46 -6.12 -10.05 -7.75
N ASN A 47 -6.53 -8.85 -8.10
CA ASN A 47 -6.30 -8.31 -9.44
C ASN A 47 -4.82 -7.95 -9.58
N VAL A 48 -4.20 -8.47 -10.64
CA VAL A 48 -2.77 -8.23 -10.93
C VAL A 48 -2.54 -7.14 -11.95
N GLU A 49 -3.60 -6.51 -12.47
CA GLU A 49 -3.48 -5.36 -13.33
C GLU A 49 -2.84 -4.21 -12.54
N ASN A 50 -1.75 -3.65 -13.04
CA ASN A 50 -0.94 -2.64 -12.37
C ASN A 50 -0.16 -3.13 -11.12
N ALA A 51 -0.07 -4.44 -10.89
CA ALA A 51 0.80 -4.98 -9.86
C ALA A 51 2.26 -4.61 -10.13
N HIS A 52 2.96 -4.11 -9.13
CA HIS A 52 4.36 -3.71 -9.25
C HIS A 52 5.18 -4.08 -8.02
N LEU A 53 6.49 -4.18 -8.23
CA LEU A 53 7.44 -4.37 -7.13
C LEU A 53 7.51 -3.13 -6.27
N PHE A 54 7.52 -3.32 -4.98
CA PHE A 54 7.67 -2.26 -4.00
C PHE A 54 8.63 -2.69 -2.89
N THR A 55 9.58 -1.82 -2.58
CA THR A 55 10.44 -2.01 -1.40
C THR A 55 10.02 -0.98 -0.37
N ASP A 56 9.51 -1.45 0.74
CA ASP A 56 9.04 -0.57 1.79
C ASP A 56 10.19 0.17 2.49
N PRO A 57 9.91 1.21 3.30
CA PRO A 57 10.93 1.98 3.99
C PRO A 57 11.79 1.18 4.97
N SER A 58 11.36 -0.01 5.37
CA SER A 58 12.16 -0.91 6.21
C SER A 58 13.12 -1.81 5.42
N GLY A 59 13.05 -1.75 4.07
CA GLY A 59 13.81 -2.59 3.16
C GLY A 59 13.14 -3.93 2.85
N GLU A 60 11.88 -4.13 3.22
CA GLU A 60 11.11 -5.33 2.91
C GLU A 60 10.61 -5.24 1.47
N LEU A 61 10.98 -6.22 0.64
CA LEU A 61 10.53 -6.33 -0.74
C LEU A 61 9.17 -7.03 -0.76
N GLY A 62 8.26 -6.49 -1.56
CA GLY A 62 6.94 -7.05 -1.80
C GLY A 62 6.33 -6.50 -3.08
N TYR A 63 5.03 -6.57 -3.15
CA TYR A 63 4.24 -6.21 -4.32
C TYR A 63 3.08 -5.33 -3.87
N ILE A 64 2.87 -4.20 -4.56
CA ILE A 64 1.60 -3.46 -4.46
C ILE A 64 0.66 -4.05 -5.49
N VAL A 65 -0.51 -4.45 -5.06
CA VAL A 65 -1.63 -4.90 -5.89
C VAL A 65 -2.87 -4.09 -5.55
N GLU A 66 -3.81 -4.01 -6.48
CA GLU A 66 -5.08 -3.29 -6.26
C GLU A 66 -4.88 -1.83 -5.84
N GLY A 67 -3.69 -1.27 -6.05
CA GLY A 67 -3.33 0.12 -5.82
C GLY A 67 -2.75 0.42 -4.44
N ASP A 68 -3.04 -0.38 -3.40
CA ASP A 68 -2.72 -0.11 -2.00
C ASP A 68 -2.50 -1.36 -1.13
N ILE A 69 -2.72 -2.56 -1.64
CA ILE A 69 -2.48 -3.79 -0.88
C ILE A 69 -1.01 -4.21 -1.03
N PHE A 70 -0.27 -4.23 0.07
CA PHE A 70 1.11 -4.68 0.10
C PHE A 70 1.21 -6.16 0.48
N LEU A 71 1.73 -6.97 -0.43
CA LEU A 71 1.93 -8.41 -0.26
C LEU A 71 3.42 -8.75 -0.26
N THR A 72 3.85 -9.51 0.73
CA THR A 72 5.21 -10.08 0.76
C THR A 72 5.22 -11.50 0.20
N ASP A 73 6.39 -11.99 -0.24
CA ASP A 73 6.55 -13.39 -0.64
C ASP A 73 6.15 -14.36 0.47
N GLU A 74 6.44 -14.00 1.73
CA GLU A 74 6.05 -14.79 2.90
C GLU A 74 4.54 -14.87 3.05
N TYR A 75 3.84 -13.74 2.90
CA TYR A 75 2.37 -13.70 2.95
C TYR A 75 1.78 -14.57 1.84
N ILE A 76 2.23 -14.38 0.59
CA ILE A 76 1.77 -15.15 -0.58
C ILE A 76 1.97 -16.65 -0.34
N ALA A 77 3.14 -17.08 0.13
CA ALA A 77 3.43 -18.49 0.39
C ALA A 77 2.53 -19.08 1.50
N ASN A 78 2.29 -18.30 2.56
CA ASN A 78 1.46 -18.74 3.68
C ASN A 78 0.00 -18.89 3.27
N GLU A 79 -0.55 -17.95 2.47
CA GLU A 79 -1.94 -18.00 2.01
C GLU A 79 -2.13 -19.09 0.94
N MET A 80 -1.21 -19.26 0.00
CA MET A 80 -1.25 -20.35 -0.97
C MET A 80 -1.32 -21.72 -0.31
N SER A 81 -0.60 -21.94 0.79
CA SER A 81 -0.60 -23.20 1.55
C SER A 81 -1.94 -23.49 2.23
N ALA A 82 -2.83 -22.49 2.38
CA ALA A 82 -4.13 -22.66 3.04
C ALA A 82 -5.28 -22.77 2.05
N SER A 83 -5.15 -22.22 0.84
CA SER A 83 -6.24 -22.06 -0.11
C SER A 83 -6.76 -23.39 -0.72
N GLU A 84 -6.12 -24.53 -0.42
CA GLU A 84 -6.55 -25.84 -0.94
C GLU A 84 -7.95 -26.27 -0.49
N ASN A 85 -8.66 -25.53 0.38
CA ASN A 85 -9.89 -26.02 1.03
C ASN A 85 -11.06 -25.03 1.19
N VAL A 86 -11.17 -23.92 0.45
CA VAL A 86 -12.29 -22.97 0.64
C VAL A 86 -13.13 -22.80 -0.64
N PRO A 87 -14.45 -23.16 -0.63
CA PRO A 87 -15.38 -22.78 -1.70
C PRO A 87 -15.68 -21.28 -1.66
N GLY A 88 -15.69 -20.63 -2.84
CA GLY A 88 -16.00 -19.21 -2.95
C GLY A 88 -17.47 -18.90 -2.63
N ILE A 89 -17.71 -17.78 -1.99
CA ILE A 89 -19.02 -17.15 -1.76
C ILE A 89 -18.89 -15.68 -2.19
N GLU A 90 -19.86 -15.20 -2.95
CA GLU A 90 -19.95 -13.82 -3.43
C GLU A 90 -20.80 -13.01 -2.45
N GLU A 91 -20.43 -11.76 -2.08
CA GLU A 91 -21.29 -10.64 -1.59
C GLU A 91 -20.54 -9.59 -0.72
N GLU A 92 -21.10 -8.42 -0.42
CA GLU A 92 -20.48 -7.10 -0.23
C GLU A 92 -20.37 -6.53 1.20
N HIS A 93 -19.66 -5.47 1.48
CA HIS A 93 -18.75 -5.10 2.55
C HIS A 93 -17.96 -6.33 2.98
N TYR A 94 -16.70 -6.30 2.70
CA TYR A 94 -15.93 -7.54 2.68
C TYR A 94 -14.86 -7.56 3.72
N SER A 95 -14.73 -8.72 4.32
CA SER A 95 -13.58 -9.05 5.13
C SER A 95 -12.76 -10.18 4.50
N THR A 96 -11.47 -10.20 4.81
CA THR A 96 -10.63 -11.36 4.55
C THR A 96 -11.00 -12.51 5.49
N ASN A 97 -10.51 -13.73 5.17
CA ASN A 97 -10.64 -14.89 6.05
C ASN A 97 -9.91 -14.71 7.39
N ASN A 98 -8.87 -13.87 7.41
CA ASN A 98 -8.08 -13.57 8.59
C ASN A 98 -8.53 -12.24 9.19
N LEU A 99 -9.00 -12.28 10.43
CA LEU A 99 -9.39 -11.12 11.21
C LEU A 99 -8.51 -10.98 12.45
N VAL A 100 -8.55 -9.82 13.08
CA VAL A 100 -7.93 -9.66 14.40
C VAL A 100 -8.76 -10.43 15.43
N THR A 101 -8.07 -11.18 16.29
CA THR A 101 -8.72 -12.03 17.31
C THR A 101 -8.21 -11.70 18.71
N GLY A 102 -8.85 -12.30 19.72
CA GLY A 102 -8.51 -12.08 21.13
C GLY A 102 -9.09 -10.78 21.68
N LEU A 103 -10.32 -10.46 21.27
CA LEU A 103 -11.09 -9.31 21.74
C LEU A 103 -11.60 -9.52 23.19
N PRO A 104 -11.78 -8.45 23.99
CA PRO A 104 -11.47 -7.07 23.66
C PRO A 104 -9.94 -6.83 23.59
N ARG A 105 -9.52 -5.99 22.65
CA ARG A 105 -8.09 -5.79 22.37
C ARG A 105 -7.76 -4.33 22.04
N THR A 106 -6.60 -3.86 22.54
CA THR A 106 -6.03 -2.59 22.13
C THR A 106 -4.89 -2.82 21.15
N ILE A 107 -4.94 -2.15 19.99
CA ILE A 107 -3.89 -2.11 18.99
C ILE A 107 -3.10 -0.82 19.15
N SER A 108 -1.80 -0.95 19.33
CA SER A 108 -0.89 0.18 19.43
C SER A 108 -0.38 0.62 18.05
N ILE A 109 -0.44 1.93 17.78
CA ILE A 109 0.05 2.54 16.54
C ILE A 109 1.24 3.46 16.84
N TYR A 110 2.33 3.30 16.12
CA TYR A 110 3.49 4.16 16.18
C TYR A 110 3.69 4.89 14.87
N VAL A 111 3.75 6.21 14.93
CA VAL A 111 4.07 7.06 13.77
C VAL A 111 5.56 7.34 13.79
N ASP A 112 6.24 7.12 12.65
CA ASP A 112 7.66 7.39 12.50
C ASP A 112 7.96 8.86 12.87
N PRO A 113 8.96 9.13 13.72
CA PRO A 113 9.26 10.47 14.21
C PRO A 113 9.79 11.43 13.13
N ASN A 114 10.11 10.93 11.94
CA ASN A 114 10.47 11.76 10.79
C ASN A 114 9.26 12.42 10.12
N PHE A 115 8.05 11.94 10.38
CA PHE A 115 6.85 12.61 9.93
C PHE A 115 6.63 13.95 10.64
N SER A 116 6.09 14.92 9.91
CA SER A 116 5.63 16.19 10.48
C SER A 116 4.43 15.97 11.41
N ASN A 117 4.12 17.00 12.22
CA ASN A 117 2.96 16.97 13.11
C ASN A 117 1.62 16.80 12.35
N PHE A 118 1.57 17.13 11.07
CA PHE A 118 0.42 16.94 10.18
C PHE A 118 0.02 15.46 10.11
N TYR A 119 0.96 14.54 9.87
CA TYR A 119 0.72 13.09 9.83
C TYR A 119 0.35 12.52 11.20
N VAL A 120 0.95 13.06 12.27
CA VAL A 120 0.61 12.68 13.65
C VAL A 120 -0.84 13.05 13.95
N GLN A 121 -1.26 14.26 13.60
CA GLN A 121 -2.63 14.73 13.79
C GLN A 121 -3.64 13.91 12.98
N ALA A 122 -3.35 13.63 11.72
CA ALA A 122 -4.19 12.78 10.88
C ALA A 122 -4.34 11.36 11.45
N THR A 123 -3.25 10.79 12.00
CA THR A 123 -3.31 9.49 12.68
C THR A 123 -4.18 9.54 13.94
N ASP A 124 -4.08 10.60 14.73
CA ASP A 124 -4.94 10.76 15.92
C ASP A 124 -6.41 10.88 15.52
N ILE A 125 -6.75 11.62 14.46
CA ILE A 125 -8.11 11.69 13.92
C ILE A 125 -8.62 10.31 13.46
N ALA A 126 -7.80 9.55 12.72
CA ALA A 126 -8.17 8.19 12.29
C ALA A 126 -8.44 7.27 13.50
N ILE A 127 -7.59 7.31 14.51
CA ILE A 127 -7.77 6.56 15.77
C ILE A 127 -9.07 6.96 16.47
N ASP A 128 -9.35 8.26 16.56
CA ASP A 128 -10.56 8.77 17.20
C ASP A 128 -11.83 8.33 16.47
N ARG A 129 -11.82 8.26 15.12
CA ARG A 129 -12.93 7.73 14.31
C ARG A 129 -13.28 6.29 14.71
N TYR A 130 -12.28 5.39 14.77
CA TYR A 130 -12.50 4.00 15.19
C TYR A 130 -12.97 3.90 16.63
N ASN A 131 -12.34 4.63 17.53
CA ASN A 131 -12.68 4.56 18.97
C ASN A 131 -14.04 5.15 19.30
N ALA A 132 -14.59 6.03 18.46
CA ALA A 132 -15.93 6.58 18.61
C ALA A 132 -17.03 5.53 18.37
N GLU A 133 -16.74 4.42 17.69
CA GLU A 133 -17.72 3.37 17.40
C GLU A 133 -17.91 2.36 18.56
N ASN A 134 -17.14 2.49 19.65
CA ASN A 134 -17.23 1.66 20.86
C ASN A 134 -17.10 0.14 20.63
N LEU A 135 -16.18 -0.24 19.75
CA LEU A 135 -15.89 -1.62 19.40
C LEU A 135 -15.12 -2.35 20.52
N ASP A 136 -15.11 -3.68 20.47
CA ASP A 136 -14.18 -4.50 21.29
C ASP A 136 -12.73 -4.38 20.81
N LEU A 137 -12.48 -3.71 19.67
CA LEU A 137 -11.19 -3.34 19.15
C LEU A 137 -10.92 -1.85 19.36
N HIS A 138 -9.91 -1.52 20.15
CA HIS A 138 -9.54 -0.15 20.46
C HIS A 138 -8.15 0.19 19.92
N PHE A 139 -7.94 1.43 19.49
CA PHE A 139 -6.65 1.88 18.98
C PHE A 139 -6.03 2.93 19.91
N THR A 140 -4.71 2.92 20.03
CA THR A 140 -3.98 3.92 20.79
C THR A 140 -2.66 4.26 20.12
N ARG A 141 -2.34 5.55 20.03
CA ARG A 141 -1.03 5.96 19.55
C ARG A 141 0.01 5.86 20.67
N VAL A 142 1.14 5.25 20.38
CA VAL A 142 2.29 5.16 21.28
C VAL A 142 3.44 6.04 20.77
N THR A 143 4.20 6.61 21.71
CA THR A 143 5.33 7.49 21.40
C THR A 143 6.62 6.91 21.90
N GLY A 144 7.71 7.16 21.18
CA GLY A 144 9.07 6.77 21.59
C GLY A 144 9.74 7.81 22.47
N ASN A 145 10.61 7.36 23.34
CA ASN A 145 11.47 8.26 24.14
C ASN A 145 12.87 8.47 23.50
N GLY A 146 13.04 8.07 22.24
CA GLY A 146 14.30 8.20 21.49
C GLY A 146 15.44 7.26 21.91
N LYS A 147 15.27 6.47 22.97
CA LYS A 147 16.34 5.59 23.51
C LYS A 147 16.22 4.12 23.11
N ARG A 148 15.05 3.68 22.71
CA ARG A 148 14.76 2.30 22.30
C ARG A 148 13.80 2.28 21.12
N LYS A 149 13.90 1.25 20.27
CA LYS A 149 12.91 0.99 19.24
C LYS A 149 11.54 0.82 19.91
N VAL A 150 10.55 1.57 19.43
CA VAL A 150 9.18 1.44 19.91
C VAL A 150 8.63 0.11 19.40
N LYS A 151 7.99 -0.64 20.26
CA LYS A 151 7.27 -1.83 19.87
C LYS A 151 5.78 -1.45 19.79
N ALA A 152 5.27 -1.42 18.59
CA ALA A 152 3.85 -1.18 18.31
C ALA A 152 3.29 -2.35 17.49
N ASP A 153 1.97 -2.51 17.50
CA ASP A 153 1.30 -3.49 16.66
C ASP A 153 1.31 -3.03 15.20
N ILE A 154 1.10 -1.72 14.96
CA ILE A 154 1.14 -1.11 13.62
C ILE A 154 2.15 0.04 13.63
N ASN A 155 3.00 0.10 12.60
CA ASN A 155 3.95 1.18 12.39
C ASN A 155 3.58 1.96 11.14
N VAL A 156 3.36 3.26 11.26
CA VAL A 156 3.12 4.18 10.14
C VAL A 156 4.47 4.73 9.70
N VAL A 157 4.83 4.48 8.43
CA VAL A 157 6.13 4.82 7.85
C VAL A 157 5.96 5.57 6.52
N ALA A 158 6.92 6.44 6.19
CA ALA A 158 6.87 7.28 4.99
C ALA A 158 7.58 6.62 3.82
N PHE A 159 6.98 6.72 2.62
CA PHE A 159 7.68 6.54 1.35
C PHE A 159 7.41 7.73 0.44
N TYR A 160 8.13 7.82 -0.66
CA TYR A 160 7.95 8.84 -1.68
C TYR A 160 7.88 8.19 -3.04
N GLU A 161 6.77 8.36 -3.74
CA GLU A 161 6.57 7.86 -5.08
C GLU A 161 5.72 8.86 -5.87
N GLU A 162 6.20 9.19 -7.07
CA GLU A 162 5.48 10.08 -7.98
C GLU A 162 4.35 9.32 -8.71
N PRO A 163 3.29 10.01 -9.18
CA PRO A 163 2.24 9.39 -9.97
C PRO A 163 2.80 8.69 -11.21
N SER A 164 2.32 7.49 -11.48
CA SER A 164 2.69 6.71 -12.66
C SER A 164 1.44 6.14 -13.33
N GLY A 165 1.38 6.15 -14.66
CA GLY A 165 0.25 5.60 -15.41
C GLY A 165 -1.10 6.30 -15.16
N GLY A 166 -1.11 7.50 -14.57
CA GLY A 166 -2.33 8.23 -14.21
C GLY A 166 -2.87 7.91 -12.81
N TYR A 167 -2.14 7.09 -12.04
CA TYR A 167 -2.48 6.71 -10.66
C TYR A 167 -1.39 7.13 -9.69
N ILE A 168 -1.78 7.28 -8.42
CA ILE A 168 -0.86 7.48 -7.30
C ILE A 168 -1.30 6.61 -6.14
N THR A 169 -0.39 5.83 -5.58
CA THR A 169 -0.62 5.13 -4.31
C THR A 169 -0.49 6.13 -3.17
N LEU A 170 -1.58 6.41 -2.47
CA LEU A 170 -1.60 7.35 -1.33
C LEU A 170 -1.08 6.70 -0.05
N GLY A 171 -1.44 5.45 0.15
CA GLY A 171 -1.00 4.60 1.24
C GLY A 171 -0.93 3.15 0.80
N SER A 172 -0.44 2.28 1.66
CA SER A 172 -0.60 0.84 1.49
C SER A 172 -0.48 0.10 2.81
N ALA A 173 -1.26 -0.98 2.92
CA ALA A 173 -1.17 -1.93 4.02
C ALA A 173 -1.40 -3.37 3.52
N GLY A 174 -1.23 -4.33 4.42
CA GLY A 174 -1.60 -5.72 4.19
C GLY A 174 -2.69 -6.17 5.14
N PHE A 175 -2.92 -7.48 5.21
CA PHE A 175 -4.01 -8.06 5.99
C PHE A 175 -3.54 -8.77 7.25
N PRO A 176 -4.45 -9.02 8.21
CA PRO A 176 -4.14 -9.75 9.43
C PRO A 176 -3.52 -11.11 9.18
N THR A 177 -2.71 -11.54 10.12
CA THR A 177 -2.14 -12.88 10.08
C THR A 177 -3.18 -13.94 10.48
N ARG A 178 -3.00 -15.20 10.05
CA ARG A 178 -3.81 -16.34 10.49
C ARG A 178 -3.86 -16.55 12.01
N ARG A 179 -2.94 -15.92 12.76
CA ARG A 179 -2.90 -15.96 14.22
C ARG A 179 -3.69 -14.82 14.86
N GLY A 180 -4.46 -14.08 14.08
CA GLY A 180 -5.30 -12.97 14.56
C GLY A 180 -4.51 -11.75 15.01
N LYS A 181 -3.33 -11.51 14.47
CA LYS A 181 -2.61 -10.25 14.67
C LYS A 181 -2.92 -9.30 13.53
N ALA A 182 -3.14 -8.03 13.85
CA ALA A 182 -3.22 -6.99 12.84
C ALA A 182 -1.96 -7.00 11.95
N TYR A 183 -2.11 -6.57 10.70
CA TYR A 183 -0.94 -6.28 9.88
C TYR A 183 -0.14 -5.15 10.52
N ASN A 184 1.17 -5.22 10.44
CA ASN A 184 2.04 -4.45 11.34
C ASN A 184 2.58 -3.15 10.75
N LYS A 185 2.11 -2.74 9.57
CA LYS A 185 2.67 -1.59 8.85
C LYS A 185 1.64 -0.87 7.99
N ILE A 186 1.72 0.44 7.98
CA ILE A 186 1.06 1.32 7.02
C ILE A 186 2.15 2.16 6.37
N ASN A 187 2.28 2.08 5.05
CA ASN A 187 3.15 2.95 4.28
C ASN A 187 2.33 4.15 3.80
N LEU A 188 2.81 5.38 3.98
CA LEU A 188 2.15 6.59 3.50
C LEU A 188 3.03 7.31 2.50
N ASN A 189 2.46 7.66 1.35
CA ASN A 189 3.14 8.39 0.30
C ASN A 189 3.18 9.89 0.62
N THR A 190 4.36 10.42 0.84
CA THR A 190 4.54 11.84 1.18
C THR A 190 4.46 12.75 -0.04
N TYR A 191 4.60 12.24 -1.27
CA TYR A 191 4.51 13.04 -2.48
C TYR A 191 3.22 13.87 -2.55
N TYR A 192 2.08 13.24 -2.28
CA TYR A 192 0.78 13.91 -2.35
C TYR A 192 0.55 14.82 -1.16
N TYR A 193 0.67 14.29 0.05
CA TYR A 193 0.28 14.99 1.27
C TYR A 193 1.24 16.08 1.73
N ASP A 194 2.50 16.06 1.32
CA ASP A 194 3.42 17.19 1.52
C ASP A 194 3.07 18.40 0.61
N THR A 195 2.24 18.17 -0.42
CA THR A 195 1.77 19.19 -1.35
C THR A 195 0.36 19.70 -1.03
N PHE A 196 -0.52 18.80 -0.56
CA PHE A 196 -1.93 19.09 -0.25
C PHE A 196 -2.17 18.98 1.25
N ASP A 197 -2.32 20.15 1.91
CA ASP A 197 -2.49 20.26 3.36
C ASP A 197 -3.96 20.03 3.76
N ASP A 198 -4.44 18.78 3.58
CA ASP A 198 -5.77 18.33 3.98
C ASP A 198 -5.63 17.18 5.00
N VAL A 199 -5.70 17.55 6.28
CA VAL A 199 -5.51 16.61 7.39
C VAL A 199 -6.64 15.57 7.47
N ASP A 200 -7.86 15.94 7.10
CA ASP A 200 -9.01 15.04 7.16
C ASP A 200 -9.00 14.02 6.01
N ALA A 201 -8.53 14.44 4.83
CA ALA A 201 -8.28 13.52 3.72
C ALA A 201 -7.16 12.53 4.06
N LEU A 202 -6.06 12.98 4.66
CA LEU A 202 -5.00 12.10 5.14
C LEU A 202 -5.51 11.15 6.25
N ALA A 203 -6.35 11.65 7.16
CA ALA A 203 -6.95 10.80 8.19
C ALA A 203 -7.87 9.72 7.60
N THR A 204 -8.57 10.02 6.50
CA THR A 204 -9.35 9.03 5.75
C THR A 204 -8.44 7.95 5.17
N THR A 205 -7.35 8.33 4.51
CA THR A 205 -6.38 7.34 3.99
C THR A 205 -5.80 6.47 5.11
N ILE A 206 -5.40 7.06 6.23
CA ILE A 206 -4.88 6.30 7.38
C ILE A 206 -5.95 5.36 7.93
N ALA A 207 -7.21 5.82 8.08
CA ALA A 207 -8.30 4.97 8.54
C ALA A 207 -8.58 3.81 7.57
N HIS A 208 -8.48 4.04 6.25
CA HIS A 208 -8.57 3.03 5.22
C HIS A 208 -7.47 1.95 5.38
N GLU A 209 -6.22 2.36 5.47
CA GLU A 209 -5.10 1.45 5.69
C GLU A 209 -5.21 0.68 7.02
N MET A 210 -5.73 1.33 8.08
CA MET A 210 -6.07 0.64 9.32
C MET A 210 -7.15 -0.42 9.11
N GLY A 211 -8.12 -0.17 8.22
CA GLY A 211 -9.14 -1.13 7.81
C GLY A 211 -8.52 -2.40 7.22
N HIS A 212 -7.59 -2.26 6.29
CA HIS A 212 -6.83 -3.40 5.76
C HIS A 212 -6.04 -4.12 6.86
N CYS A 213 -5.36 -3.39 7.72
CA CYS A 213 -4.60 -3.97 8.83
C CYS A 213 -5.44 -4.86 9.76
N ILE A 214 -6.74 -4.63 9.84
CA ILE A 214 -7.66 -5.42 10.67
C ILE A 214 -8.53 -6.39 9.86
N GLY A 215 -8.48 -6.38 8.54
CA GLY A 215 -9.07 -7.41 7.68
C GLY A 215 -10.20 -6.96 6.77
N PHE A 216 -10.46 -5.66 6.64
CA PHE A 216 -11.40 -5.15 5.63
C PHE A 216 -10.79 -5.15 4.24
N ARG A 217 -11.61 -5.45 3.24
CA ARG A 217 -11.32 -5.29 1.83
C ARG A 217 -12.04 -4.06 1.28
N HIS A 218 -11.76 -3.73 0.00
CA HIS A 218 -12.49 -2.66 -0.67
C HIS A 218 -13.98 -2.97 -0.78
N THR A 219 -14.82 -1.97 -0.56
CA THR A 219 -16.28 -2.12 -0.67
C THR A 219 -16.75 -2.22 -2.12
N ASP A 220 -15.93 -1.81 -3.06
CA ASP A 220 -16.16 -1.92 -4.50
C ASP A 220 -15.21 -2.94 -5.17
N TYR A 221 -14.70 -3.93 -4.43
CA TYR A 221 -13.75 -4.92 -4.94
C TYR A 221 -14.25 -5.67 -6.18
N MET A 222 -15.56 -5.88 -6.34
CA MET A 222 -16.14 -6.53 -7.50
C MET A 222 -16.13 -5.65 -8.75
N ASP A 223 -16.03 -4.35 -8.60
CA ASP A 223 -15.87 -3.39 -9.68
C ASP A 223 -15.24 -2.08 -9.19
N ARG A 224 -13.92 -2.02 -9.17
CA ARG A 224 -13.16 -0.82 -8.79
C ARG A 224 -13.48 0.41 -9.65
N SER A 225 -14.04 0.23 -10.84
CA SER A 225 -14.43 1.38 -11.67
C SER A 225 -15.52 2.25 -11.01
N PHE A 226 -16.20 1.70 -10.00
CA PHE A 226 -17.19 2.45 -9.21
C PHE A 226 -16.56 3.68 -8.54
N SER A 227 -15.43 3.52 -7.84
CA SER A 227 -14.74 4.64 -7.17
C SER A 227 -13.61 5.22 -7.99
N CYS A 228 -12.86 4.39 -8.72
CA CYS A 228 -11.67 4.82 -9.45
C CYS A 228 -11.97 5.30 -10.87
N GLY A 229 -13.18 5.03 -11.40
CA GLY A 229 -13.49 5.25 -12.81
C GLY A 229 -12.75 4.27 -13.73
N GLY A 230 -12.82 4.52 -15.05
CA GLY A 230 -12.16 3.65 -16.03
C GLY A 230 -12.98 2.44 -16.42
N SER A 231 -12.32 1.33 -16.75
CA SER A 231 -12.97 0.08 -17.15
C SER A 231 -13.32 -0.77 -15.93
N TYR A 232 -14.32 -1.65 -16.10
CA TYR A 232 -14.65 -2.67 -15.11
C TYR A 232 -13.39 -3.44 -14.67
N ALA A 233 -13.18 -3.54 -13.37
CA ALA A 233 -12.04 -4.24 -12.77
C ALA A 233 -12.49 -4.93 -11.47
N ASN A 234 -12.52 -6.27 -11.49
CA ASN A 234 -12.84 -7.10 -10.32
C ASN A 234 -11.54 -7.51 -9.63
N GLU A 235 -11.44 -7.27 -8.33
CA GLU A 235 -10.28 -7.64 -7.51
C GLU A 235 -10.26 -9.14 -7.18
N GLY A 236 -11.40 -9.84 -7.34
CA GLY A 236 -11.52 -11.25 -7.01
C GLY A 236 -11.68 -11.53 -5.51
N ALA A 237 -12.01 -12.77 -5.18
CA ALA A 237 -12.32 -13.22 -3.83
C ALA A 237 -11.57 -14.47 -3.39
N ALA A 238 -10.98 -15.23 -4.33
CA ALA A 238 -10.38 -16.53 -4.04
C ALA A 238 -9.23 -16.44 -3.02
N GLY A 239 -9.03 -17.49 -2.24
CA GLY A 239 -7.89 -17.64 -1.31
C GLY A 239 -7.98 -16.79 -0.05
N ILE A 240 -7.81 -15.48 -0.13
CA ILE A 240 -7.86 -14.60 1.05
C ILE A 240 -9.28 -14.33 1.55
N GLY A 241 -10.28 -14.58 0.72
CA GLY A 241 -11.70 -14.31 0.99
C GLY A 241 -12.12 -12.88 0.64
N ALA A 242 -13.38 -12.77 0.24
CA ALA A 242 -14.18 -11.57 0.24
C ALA A 242 -15.50 -11.96 0.91
N ASN A 243 -15.46 -12.04 2.23
CA ASN A 243 -16.60 -12.51 3.00
C ASN A 243 -17.55 -11.36 3.27
N HIS A 244 -18.77 -11.46 2.79
CA HIS A 244 -19.82 -10.48 3.06
C HIS A 244 -20.04 -10.29 4.56
N ILE A 245 -20.14 -9.05 4.97
CA ILE A 245 -20.43 -8.69 6.36
C ILE A 245 -21.94 -8.49 6.49
N PRO A 246 -22.65 -9.38 7.23
CA PRO A 246 -24.10 -9.31 7.37
C PRO A 246 -24.60 -7.96 7.90
N GLY A 247 -25.69 -7.48 7.29
CA GLY A 247 -26.30 -6.21 7.66
C GLY A 247 -25.83 -5.02 6.82
N THR A 248 -24.87 -5.22 5.95
CA THR A 248 -24.41 -4.20 5.00
C THR A 248 -25.06 -4.40 3.61
N PRO A 249 -25.05 -3.38 2.72
CA PRO A 249 -25.58 -3.49 1.36
C PRO A 249 -24.83 -4.54 0.55
N THR A 250 -25.46 -4.96 -0.55
CA THR A 250 -24.89 -5.85 -1.57
C THR A 250 -24.48 -5.10 -2.86
N ALA A 251 -24.31 -3.80 -2.83
CA ALA A 251 -23.79 -2.96 -3.94
C ALA A 251 -22.91 -1.82 -3.40
N PRO A 252 -21.76 -1.52 -4.03
CA PRO A 252 -20.89 -0.46 -3.55
C PRO A 252 -21.67 0.84 -3.36
N GLU A 253 -21.39 1.54 -2.28
CA GLU A 253 -22.02 2.80 -1.99
C GLU A 253 -21.02 3.93 -1.92
N ASN A 254 -21.41 5.11 -2.39
CA ASN A 254 -20.62 6.30 -2.23
C ASN A 254 -20.46 6.64 -0.75
N GLY A 255 -19.25 7.01 -0.35
CA GLY A 255 -18.96 7.48 1.00
C GLY A 255 -18.54 6.39 1.99
N SER A 256 -18.31 5.15 1.54
CA SER A 256 -17.58 4.18 2.37
C SER A 256 -16.10 4.53 2.44
N TRP A 257 -15.53 4.42 3.64
CA TRP A 257 -14.09 4.66 3.85
C TRP A 257 -13.21 3.59 3.20
N MET A 258 -13.77 2.41 2.87
CA MET A 258 -13.07 1.30 2.22
C MET A 258 -13.31 1.25 0.70
N LEU A 259 -13.69 2.33 0.04
CA LEU A 259 -13.65 2.41 -1.41
C LEU A 259 -12.20 2.38 -1.91
N ALA A 260 -11.92 1.63 -2.97
CA ALA A 260 -10.57 1.48 -3.55
C ALA A 260 -9.93 2.83 -3.95
N CYS A 261 -10.75 3.80 -4.38
CA CYS A 261 -10.31 5.17 -4.61
C CYS A 261 -11.18 6.13 -3.81
N SER A 262 -10.57 6.87 -2.91
CA SER A 262 -11.25 7.92 -2.16
C SER A 262 -10.73 9.31 -2.57
N SER A 263 -11.54 10.34 -2.35
CA SER A 263 -11.14 11.72 -2.53
C SER A 263 -11.63 12.57 -1.36
N GLY A 264 -10.70 13.17 -0.63
CA GLY A 264 -11.02 14.05 0.49
C GLY A 264 -11.45 13.32 1.76
N ASP A 265 -12.15 14.04 2.63
CA ASP A 265 -12.63 13.52 3.91
C ASP A 265 -13.82 12.55 3.73
N THR A 266 -13.68 11.34 4.23
CA THR A 266 -14.70 10.30 4.20
C THR A 266 -14.82 9.63 5.58
N PRO A 267 -15.63 10.20 6.50
CA PRO A 267 -15.95 9.57 7.77
C PRO A 267 -16.76 8.28 7.58
N PHE A 268 -16.77 7.39 8.56
CA PHE A 268 -17.51 6.13 8.49
C PHE A 268 -19.00 6.36 8.21
N SER A 269 -19.50 5.77 7.13
CA SER A 269 -20.92 5.71 6.81
C SER A 269 -21.68 4.83 7.81
N ASN A 270 -23.00 4.81 7.78
CA ASN A 270 -23.78 3.92 8.65
C ASN A 270 -23.51 2.44 8.34
N ASN A 271 -23.25 2.10 7.08
CA ASN A 271 -22.95 0.72 6.70
C ASN A 271 -21.53 0.33 7.08
N ASP A 272 -20.58 1.27 7.03
CA ASP A 272 -19.22 1.07 7.55
C ASP A 272 -19.27 0.78 9.07
N LYS A 273 -20.07 1.52 9.83
CA LYS A 273 -20.29 1.28 11.28
C LYS A 273 -20.93 -0.07 11.54
N THR A 274 -21.92 -0.46 10.73
CA THR A 274 -22.52 -1.80 10.81
C THR A 274 -21.47 -2.89 10.56
N ALA A 275 -20.59 -2.71 9.57
CA ALA A 275 -19.52 -3.65 9.28
C ALA A 275 -18.50 -3.73 10.42
N LEU A 276 -18.13 -2.60 11.01
CA LEU A 276 -17.21 -2.53 12.15
C LEU A 276 -17.80 -3.22 13.39
N ASP A 277 -19.06 -2.92 13.74
CA ASP A 277 -19.77 -3.51 14.88
C ASP A 277 -19.98 -5.03 14.72
N TYR A 278 -20.16 -5.50 13.47
CA TYR A 278 -20.30 -6.93 13.22
C TYR A 278 -18.98 -7.71 13.43
N LEU A 279 -17.84 -7.12 13.06
CA LEU A 279 -16.54 -7.80 13.12
C LEU A 279 -15.84 -7.61 14.48
N TYR A 280 -16.07 -6.49 15.13
CA TYR A 280 -15.30 -6.02 16.27
C TYR A 280 -16.16 -5.39 17.37
#